data_adc4f288abf61978f09f3e1585befbdb
#
_entry.id   adc4f288abf61978f09f3e1585befbdb
#
_cell.length_a   1.000
_cell.length_b   1.000
_cell.length_c   1.000
_cell.angle_alpha   90.00
_cell.angle_beta   90.00
_cell.angle_gamma   90.00
#
_symmetry.space_group_name_H-M   'P 1'
#
loop_
_entity.id
_entity.type
_entity.pdbx_description
1 polymer ?
#
loop_
_entity_poly.entity_id
_entity_poly.type
_entity_poly.pdbx_seq_one_letter_code
_entity_poly.pdbx_strand_id
1 'polypeptide(L)'
;PAWAKAYFLADHPDKTKAKAQGEQLIYNQILKKMGQPQQEFDLVSAYFVPTQQGSDYLAKLAKSQVKVRLLTNTLVANDVALVHAFYQKYRKPLLQSGAKLYEFKPYIEREQRTWYEIMTGNIIPAKGKNTSSLHAKFFDVDDKVFIGSFNFDPRSVHLNTEVGLMVESNELQEKVSTQLDHYLPFVAYEVKLDDQGQLLWREQRKDGTVIEH
;
A
#
# COMPACT_ATOMS: atom_id res chain seq x y z
N PRO A 1 10.78 -11.93 24.43
CA PRO A 1 9.82 -12.24 23.37
C PRO A 1 8.61 -11.32 23.50
N ALA A 2 8.29 -10.60 22.42
CA ALA A 2 7.09 -9.77 22.38
C ALA A 2 5.88 -10.68 22.12
N TRP A 3 4.87 -10.59 22.97
CA TRP A 3 3.59 -11.27 22.79
C TRP A 3 2.58 -10.26 22.24
N ALA A 4 1.87 -10.62 21.18
CA ALA A 4 0.84 -9.79 20.59
C ALA A 4 -0.39 -10.64 20.23
N LYS A 5 -1.58 -10.03 20.23
CA LYS A 5 -2.77 -10.68 19.68
C LYS A 5 -2.65 -10.76 18.17
N ALA A 6 -2.95 -11.91 17.62
CA ALA A 6 -2.98 -12.12 16.19
C ALA A 6 -4.29 -12.80 15.77
N TYR A 7 -4.84 -12.36 14.64
CA TYR A 7 -6.07 -12.86 14.07
C TYR A 7 -5.80 -13.38 12.67
N PHE A 8 -6.12 -14.63 12.44
CA PHE A 8 -6.13 -15.21 11.10
C PHE A 8 -7.44 -14.81 10.41
N LEU A 9 -7.33 -14.16 9.25
CA LEU A 9 -8.45 -13.70 8.46
C LEU A 9 -8.41 -14.39 7.10
N ALA A 10 -9.56 -14.89 6.64
CA ALA A 10 -9.62 -15.59 5.36
C ALA A 10 -11.01 -15.49 4.75
N ASP A 11 -11.06 -15.49 3.43
CA ASP A 11 -12.29 -15.67 2.68
C ASP A 11 -12.80 -17.12 2.80
N HIS A 12 -14.11 -17.28 2.87
CA HIS A 12 -14.71 -18.59 2.72
C HIS A 12 -14.60 -19.07 1.27
N PRO A 13 -14.35 -20.37 1.02
CA PRO A 13 -14.22 -20.92 -0.33
C PRO A 13 -15.41 -20.63 -1.26
N ASP A 14 -16.62 -20.50 -0.70
CA ASP A 14 -17.83 -20.19 -1.47
C ASP A 14 -17.85 -18.77 -2.07
N LYS A 15 -16.87 -17.92 -1.74
CA LYS A 15 -16.70 -16.62 -2.39
C LYS A 15 -16.53 -16.76 -3.89
N THR A 16 -15.79 -17.76 -4.36
CA THR A 16 -15.62 -18.02 -5.80
C THR A 16 -16.92 -18.39 -6.53
N LYS A 17 -17.93 -18.82 -5.77
CA LYS A 17 -19.27 -19.14 -6.27
C LYS A 17 -20.27 -17.99 -6.02
N ALA A 18 -19.80 -16.82 -5.57
CA ALA A 18 -20.60 -15.66 -5.17
C ALA A 18 -21.67 -16.00 -4.09
N LYS A 19 -21.39 -16.99 -3.23
CA LYS A 19 -22.32 -17.42 -2.15
C LYS A 19 -21.88 -16.93 -0.76
N ALA A 20 -20.60 -16.55 -0.58
CA ALA A 20 -20.11 -16.04 0.70
C ALA A 20 -20.65 -14.63 0.97
N GLN A 21 -21.03 -14.36 2.21
CA GLN A 21 -21.58 -13.07 2.65
C GLN A 21 -21.08 -12.70 4.05
N GLY A 22 -21.19 -11.41 4.39
CA GLY A 22 -20.86 -10.90 5.72
C GLY A 22 -19.45 -11.25 6.17
N GLU A 23 -19.32 -11.86 7.36
CA GLU A 23 -18.03 -12.25 7.93
C GLU A 23 -17.34 -13.43 7.23
N GLN A 24 -17.96 -14.05 6.25
CA GLN A 24 -17.33 -15.02 5.37
C GLN A 24 -16.38 -14.36 4.36
N LEU A 25 -16.42 -13.03 4.24
CA LEU A 25 -15.56 -12.25 3.37
C LEU A 25 -14.43 -11.59 4.17
N ILE A 26 -13.19 -11.83 3.77
CA ILE A 26 -12.00 -11.24 4.43
C ILE A 26 -12.07 -9.71 4.47
N TYR A 27 -12.62 -9.07 3.45
CA TYR A 27 -12.78 -7.62 3.40
C TYR A 27 -13.60 -7.10 4.61
N ASN A 28 -14.71 -7.76 4.94
CA ASN A 28 -15.53 -7.38 6.10
C ASN A 28 -14.82 -7.70 7.42
N GLN A 29 -14.09 -8.81 7.49
CA GLN A 29 -13.27 -9.14 8.66
C GLN A 29 -12.18 -8.09 8.89
N ILE A 30 -11.51 -7.65 7.82
CA ILE A 30 -10.50 -6.57 7.87
C ILE A 30 -11.12 -5.29 8.41
N LEU A 31 -12.23 -4.82 7.83
CA LEU A 31 -12.90 -3.59 8.27
C LEU A 31 -13.31 -3.65 9.74
N LYS A 32 -13.87 -4.78 10.19
CA LYS A 32 -14.28 -4.98 11.57
C LYS A 32 -13.09 -4.93 12.55
N LYS A 33 -11.97 -5.57 12.20
CA LYS A 33 -10.77 -5.60 13.04
C LYS A 33 -9.98 -4.30 13.00
N MET A 34 -9.91 -3.64 11.84
CA MET A 34 -9.24 -2.36 11.66
C MET A 34 -9.92 -1.25 12.48
N GLY A 35 -11.26 -1.28 12.53
CA GLY A 35 -12.02 -0.20 13.15
C GLY A 35 -11.91 1.12 12.39
N GLN A 36 -12.10 2.22 13.09
CA GLN A 36 -11.97 3.56 12.53
C GLN A 36 -10.55 4.09 12.81
N PRO A 37 -9.73 4.30 11.78
CA PRO A 37 -8.39 4.87 11.93
C PRO A 37 -8.43 6.25 12.59
N GLN A 38 -7.54 6.51 13.55
CA GLN A 38 -7.50 7.75 14.33
C GLN A 38 -6.21 8.54 14.12
N GLN A 39 -5.10 7.87 13.90
CA GLN A 39 -3.78 8.50 13.84
C GLN A 39 -3.07 8.25 12.51
N GLU A 40 -2.95 7.02 12.10
CA GLU A 40 -2.14 6.62 10.95
C GLU A 40 -2.79 5.47 10.17
N PHE A 41 -2.66 5.54 8.85
CA PHE A 41 -3.03 4.48 7.94
C PHE A 41 -2.01 4.42 6.81
N ASP A 42 -1.16 3.40 6.81
CA ASP A 42 -0.20 3.12 5.76
C ASP A 42 -0.66 1.91 4.96
N LEU A 43 -0.80 2.06 3.66
CA LEU A 43 -1.22 1.00 2.75
C LEU A 43 -0.15 0.74 1.71
N VAL A 44 0.31 -0.49 1.67
CA VAL A 44 1.23 -1.01 0.64
C VAL A 44 0.50 -2.09 -0.13
N SER A 45 0.22 -1.84 -1.41
CA SER A 45 -0.53 -2.75 -2.26
C SER A 45 0.04 -2.76 -3.67
N ALA A 46 0.39 -3.95 -4.15
CA ALA A 46 0.90 -4.15 -5.50
C ALA A 46 -0.10 -3.64 -6.56
N TYR A 47 -1.37 -3.91 -6.33
CA TYR A 47 -2.49 -3.42 -7.13
C TYR A 47 -3.37 -2.55 -6.25
N PHE A 48 -3.51 -1.28 -6.63
CA PHE A 48 -4.29 -0.30 -5.90
C PHE A 48 -5.36 0.30 -6.81
N VAL A 49 -6.59 -0.15 -6.65
CA VAL A 49 -7.78 0.37 -7.34
C VAL A 49 -8.86 0.60 -6.28
N PRO A 50 -8.85 1.77 -5.61
CA PRO A 50 -9.69 2.00 -4.43
C PRO A 50 -11.19 2.06 -4.76
N THR A 51 -11.57 2.22 -6.02
CA THR A 51 -12.91 2.64 -6.45
C THR A 51 -13.25 4.06 -5.97
N GLN A 52 -14.39 4.62 -6.37
CA GLN A 52 -14.80 5.94 -5.88
C GLN A 52 -15.03 5.91 -4.36
N GLN A 53 -15.72 4.89 -3.87
CA GLN A 53 -16.02 4.74 -2.45
C GLN A 53 -14.75 4.64 -1.59
N GLY A 54 -13.78 3.83 -2.01
CA GLY A 54 -12.51 3.69 -1.28
C GLY A 54 -11.66 4.96 -1.34
N SER A 55 -11.64 5.65 -2.48
CA SER A 55 -10.97 6.94 -2.62
C SER A 55 -11.59 8.00 -1.71
N ASP A 56 -12.91 8.10 -1.66
CA ASP A 56 -13.63 9.04 -0.79
C ASP A 56 -13.38 8.74 0.68
N TYR A 57 -13.34 7.46 1.06
CA TYR A 57 -13.01 7.04 2.42
C TYR A 57 -11.59 7.47 2.83
N LEU A 58 -10.59 7.19 1.99
CA LEU A 58 -9.19 7.57 2.26
C LEU A 58 -9.02 9.10 2.30
N ALA A 59 -9.68 9.82 1.40
CA ALA A 59 -9.68 11.27 1.39
C ALA A 59 -10.32 11.86 2.66
N LYS A 60 -11.41 11.25 3.14
CA LYS A 60 -12.06 11.64 4.40
C LYS A 60 -11.12 11.44 5.60
N LEU A 61 -10.41 10.32 5.67
CA LEU A 61 -9.41 10.07 6.71
C LEU A 61 -8.33 11.14 6.71
N ALA A 62 -7.73 11.42 5.55
CA ALA A 62 -6.67 12.42 5.41
C ALA A 62 -7.15 13.83 5.81
N LYS A 63 -8.37 14.22 5.42
CA LYS A 63 -8.99 15.49 5.83
C LYS A 63 -9.28 15.56 7.34
N SER A 64 -9.47 14.41 7.98
CA SER A 64 -9.67 14.29 9.44
C SER A 64 -8.36 14.22 10.22
N GLN A 65 -7.23 14.60 9.62
CA GLN A 65 -5.90 14.63 10.23
C GLN A 65 -5.30 13.24 10.50
N VAL A 66 -5.87 12.18 9.95
CA VAL A 66 -5.20 10.87 9.93
C VAL A 66 -4.06 10.92 8.92
N LYS A 67 -2.87 10.51 9.32
CA LYS A 67 -1.73 10.37 8.41
C LYS A 67 -1.99 9.21 7.45
N VAL A 68 -2.31 9.50 6.19
CA VAL A 68 -2.56 8.49 5.15
C VAL A 68 -1.40 8.44 4.18
N ARG A 69 -0.75 7.27 4.06
CA ARG A 69 0.30 6.99 3.07
C ARG A 69 -0.05 5.78 2.24
N LEU A 70 0.15 5.89 0.95
CA LEU A 70 -0.18 4.85 -0.02
C LEU A 70 1.04 4.57 -0.88
N LEU A 71 1.46 3.31 -0.95
CA LEU A 71 2.52 2.85 -1.84
C LEU A 71 1.98 1.79 -2.80
N THR A 72 2.13 2.03 -4.08
CA THR A 72 1.76 1.08 -5.14
C THR A 72 2.81 1.05 -6.25
N ASN A 73 2.62 0.23 -7.27
CA ASN A 73 3.51 0.17 -8.41
C ASN A 73 3.40 1.40 -9.33
N THR A 74 4.53 1.80 -9.92
CA THR A 74 4.52 2.69 -11.11
C THR A 74 3.90 1.98 -12.32
N LEU A 75 3.59 2.74 -13.36
CA LEU A 75 3.12 2.19 -14.64
C LEU A 75 4.12 1.17 -15.22
N VAL A 76 5.39 1.52 -15.19
CA VAL A 76 6.47 0.67 -15.76
C VAL A 76 6.71 -0.60 -14.94
N ALA A 77 6.50 -0.52 -13.62
CA ALA A 77 6.64 -1.65 -12.72
C ALA A 77 5.37 -2.51 -12.62
N ASN A 78 4.28 -2.07 -13.23
CA ASN A 78 3.00 -2.77 -13.17
C ASN A 78 2.86 -3.69 -14.40
N ASP A 79 2.76 -4.99 -14.15
CA ASP A 79 2.54 -6.02 -15.17
C ASP A 79 1.12 -5.97 -15.78
N VAL A 80 0.21 -5.21 -15.13
CA VAL A 80 -1.18 -5.03 -15.58
C VAL A 80 -1.46 -3.53 -15.81
N ALA A 81 -1.16 -3.04 -17.01
CA ALA A 81 -1.36 -1.64 -17.42
C ALA A 81 -2.80 -1.12 -17.14
N LEU A 82 -3.81 -2.00 -17.28
CA LEU A 82 -5.20 -1.66 -17.01
C LEU A 82 -5.43 -1.27 -15.53
N VAL A 83 -4.80 -1.98 -14.60
CA VAL A 83 -4.89 -1.66 -13.16
C VAL A 83 -4.34 -0.26 -12.88
N HIS A 84 -3.21 0.07 -13.50
CA HIS A 84 -2.63 1.40 -13.36
C HIS A 84 -3.55 2.50 -13.94
N ALA A 85 -4.16 2.25 -15.09
CA ALA A 85 -5.11 3.19 -15.69
C ALA A 85 -6.32 3.49 -14.77
N PHE A 86 -6.83 2.48 -14.07
CA PHE A 86 -7.91 2.68 -13.08
C PHE A 86 -7.45 3.43 -11.83
N TYR A 87 -6.19 3.31 -11.44
CA TYR A 87 -5.62 4.04 -10.30
C TYR A 87 -5.40 5.53 -10.60
N GLN A 88 -4.93 5.87 -11.81
CA GLN A 88 -4.50 7.23 -12.18
C GLN A 88 -5.50 8.32 -11.83
N LYS A 89 -6.78 8.07 -12.05
CA LYS A 89 -7.85 9.06 -11.81
C LYS A 89 -8.01 9.44 -10.34
N TYR A 90 -7.51 8.62 -9.41
CA TYR A 90 -7.62 8.88 -7.97
C TYR A 90 -6.41 9.62 -7.37
N ARG A 91 -5.32 9.80 -8.13
CA ARG A 91 -4.12 10.51 -7.65
C ARG A 91 -4.43 11.92 -7.18
N LYS A 92 -5.01 12.75 -8.04
CA LYS A 92 -5.30 14.15 -7.71
C LYS A 92 -6.25 14.31 -6.53
N PRO A 93 -7.42 13.64 -6.48
CA PRO A 93 -8.31 13.72 -5.31
C PRO A 93 -7.66 13.32 -3.99
N LEU A 94 -6.87 12.25 -3.99
CA LEU A 94 -6.16 11.79 -2.80
C LEU A 94 -5.10 12.79 -2.35
N LEU A 95 -4.27 13.30 -3.26
CA LEU A 95 -3.25 14.31 -2.95
C LEU A 95 -3.89 15.61 -2.43
N GLN A 96 -4.99 16.06 -3.03
CA GLN A 96 -5.73 17.24 -2.59
C GLN A 96 -6.33 17.07 -1.18
N SER A 97 -6.61 15.85 -0.76
CA SER A 97 -7.09 15.57 0.59
C SER A 97 -6.00 15.61 1.67
N GLY A 98 -4.73 15.64 1.29
CA GLY A 98 -3.57 15.56 2.17
C GLY A 98 -2.97 14.15 2.32
N ALA A 99 -3.51 13.15 1.64
CA ALA A 99 -2.89 11.83 1.57
C ALA A 99 -1.56 11.90 0.81
N LYS A 100 -0.59 11.09 1.25
CA LYS A 100 0.71 10.96 0.58
C LYS A 100 0.70 9.73 -0.32
N LEU A 101 1.10 9.91 -1.56
CA LEU A 101 1.21 8.86 -2.56
C LEU A 101 2.65 8.59 -2.92
N TYR A 102 2.99 7.31 -2.99
CA TYR A 102 4.30 6.85 -3.42
C TYR A 102 4.13 5.78 -4.50
N GLU A 103 4.97 5.86 -5.52
CA GLU A 103 5.01 4.87 -6.60
C GLU A 103 6.36 4.19 -6.63
N PHE A 104 6.35 2.88 -6.47
CA PHE A 104 7.55 2.06 -6.36
C PHE A 104 8.41 2.13 -7.61
N LYS A 105 9.70 2.44 -7.46
CA LYS A 105 10.64 2.58 -8.56
C LYS A 105 10.88 1.24 -9.26
N PRO A 106 10.85 1.19 -10.59
CA PRO A 106 11.18 -0.03 -11.33
C PRO A 106 12.66 -0.40 -11.24
N TYR A 107 13.51 0.56 -10.85
CA TYR A 107 14.97 0.38 -10.71
C TYR A 107 15.45 1.05 -9.43
N ILE A 108 16.20 0.31 -8.61
CA ILE A 108 16.85 0.83 -7.41
C ILE A 108 18.32 0.43 -7.43
N GLU A 109 19.19 1.44 -7.31
CA GLU A 109 20.63 1.22 -7.12
C GLU A 109 20.90 0.83 -5.67
N ARG A 110 21.47 -0.37 -5.45
CA ARG A 110 21.79 -0.83 -4.10
C ARG A 110 22.81 -1.97 -4.08
N GLU A 111 23.47 -2.08 -2.95
CA GLU A 111 24.46 -3.12 -2.67
C GLU A 111 23.91 -4.26 -1.81
N GLN A 112 22.86 -4.04 -1.02
CA GLN A 112 22.30 -5.00 -0.08
C GLN A 112 20.78 -5.04 -0.11
N ARG A 113 20.21 -6.21 0.30
CA ARG A 113 18.75 -6.34 0.47
C ARG A 113 18.27 -5.42 1.58
N THR A 114 17.19 -4.70 1.31
CA THR A 114 16.50 -3.91 2.34
C THR A 114 15.61 -4.82 3.19
N TRP A 115 15.28 -4.39 4.41
CA TRP A 115 14.31 -5.11 5.24
C TRP A 115 12.99 -5.36 4.49
N TYR A 116 12.58 -4.42 3.68
CA TYR A 116 11.39 -4.45 2.84
C TYR A 116 11.39 -5.65 1.88
N GLU A 117 12.52 -5.97 1.26
CA GLU A 117 12.65 -7.13 0.39
C GLU A 117 12.70 -8.44 1.16
N ILE A 118 13.25 -8.39 2.37
CA ILE A 118 13.22 -9.53 3.27
C ILE A 118 11.77 -9.84 3.67
N MET A 119 10.98 -8.81 4.00
CA MET A 119 9.56 -8.97 4.37
C MET A 119 8.68 -9.40 3.20
N THR A 120 8.93 -8.89 2.01
CA THR A 120 8.03 -9.08 0.86
C THR A 120 8.47 -10.18 -0.09
N GLY A 121 9.67 -10.72 0.10
CA GLY A 121 10.26 -11.69 -0.83
C GLY A 121 10.64 -11.11 -2.20
N ASN A 122 10.44 -9.81 -2.42
CA ASN A 122 10.78 -9.15 -3.67
C ASN A 122 12.27 -8.84 -3.74
N ILE A 123 12.88 -9.26 -4.83
CA ILE A 123 14.26 -8.91 -5.19
C ILE A 123 14.18 -7.86 -6.29
N ILE A 124 14.66 -6.66 -5.98
CA ILE A 124 14.77 -5.59 -6.97
C ILE A 124 16.05 -5.79 -7.76
N PRO A 125 16.01 -5.97 -9.09
CA PRO A 125 17.21 -6.17 -9.89
C PRO A 125 18.13 -4.95 -9.86
N ALA A 126 19.42 -5.19 -10.05
CA ALA A 126 20.36 -4.10 -10.31
C ALA A 126 19.99 -3.39 -11.63
N LYS A 127 20.26 -2.08 -11.68
CA LYS A 127 19.99 -1.20 -12.82
C LYS A 127 20.45 -1.86 -14.13
N GLY A 128 19.52 -2.04 -15.04
CA GLY A 128 19.84 -2.32 -16.44
C GLY A 128 19.41 -3.67 -17.04
N LYS A 129 18.78 -4.58 -16.31
CA LYS A 129 18.39 -5.87 -16.90
C LYS A 129 16.93 -6.29 -16.76
N ASN A 130 16.22 -5.95 -15.67
CA ASN A 130 14.80 -6.31 -15.48
C ASN A 130 14.08 -5.25 -14.67
N THR A 131 12.83 -4.96 -15.01
CA THR A 131 11.95 -4.16 -14.15
C THR A 131 11.53 -4.97 -12.94
N SER A 132 11.59 -4.37 -11.77
CA SER A 132 11.04 -4.95 -10.55
C SER A 132 9.64 -4.40 -10.28
N SER A 133 8.75 -5.26 -9.83
CA SER A 133 7.44 -4.86 -9.36
C SER A 133 7.28 -5.17 -7.87
N LEU A 134 6.55 -4.30 -7.19
CA LEU A 134 6.10 -4.54 -5.84
C LEU A 134 5.07 -5.66 -5.85
N HIS A 135 5.23 -6.68 -4.99
CA HIS A 135 4.23 -7.73 -4.79
C HIS A 135 3.69 -7.76 -3.36
N ALA A 136 4.13 -6.85 -2.53
CA ALA A 136 3.70 -6.74 -1.14
C ALA A 136 2.25 -6.31 -1.03
N LYS A 137 1.60 -6.83 -0.01
CA LYS A 137 0.23 -6.51 0.37
C LYS A 137 0.17 -6.49 1.89
N PHE A 138 0.36 -5.31 2.44
CA PHE A 138 0.20 -5.08 3.88
C PHE A 138 -0.30 -3.67 4.14
N PHE A 139 -0.88 -3.46 5.29
CA PHE A 139 -1.18 -2.13 5.80
C PHE A 139 -0.99 -2.11 7.32
N ASP A 140 -0.75 -0.94 7.85
CA ASP A 140 -0.82 -0.68 9.27
C ASP A 140 -1.82 0.42 9.57
N VAL A 141 -2.52 0.27 10.66
CA VAL A 141 -3.54 1.19 11.15
C VAL A 141 -3.38 1.34 12.65
N ASP A 142 -2.99 2.53 13.10
CA ASP A 142 -2.82 2.86 14.52
C ASP A 142 -1.91 1.85 15.25
N ASP A 143 -2.48 0.86 15.94
CA ASP A 143 -1.77 -0.19 16.68
C ASP A 143 -1.79 -1.57 16.01
N LYS A 144 -2.20 -1.65 14.74
CA LYS A 144 -2.43 -2.91 14.02
C LYS A 144 -1.63 -3.00 12.74
N VAL A 145 -1.16 -4.20 12.43
CA VAL A 145 -0.50 -4.51 11.16
C VAL A 145 -1.20 -5.71 10.52
N PHE A 146 -1.60 -5.55 9.26
CA PHE A 146 -2.12 -6.64 8.44
C PHE A 146 -1.10 -7.03 7.37
N ILE A 147 -0.89 -8.33 7.20
CA ILE A 147 -0.06 -8.89 6.13
C ILE A 147 -0.82 -10.06 5.50
N GLY A 148 -0.90 -10.08 4.17
CA GLY A 148 -1.61 -11.17 3.50
C GLY A 148 -1.55 -11.12 1.99
N SER A 149 -2.49 -11.82 1.35
CA SER A 149 -2.63 -11.87 -0.10
C SER A 149 -3.59 -10.79 -0.64
N PHE A 150 -4.33 -10.11 0.22
CA PHE A 150 -5.37 -9.15 -0.15
C PHE A 150 -4.76 -7.86 -0.75
N ASN A 151 -5.04 -7.61 -2.03
CA ASN A 151 -4.79 -6.31 -2.66
C ASN A 151 -5.96 -5.36 -2.44
N PHE A 152 -5.67 -4.07 -2.46
CA PHE A 152 -6.71 -3.03 -2.37
C PHE A 152 -7.34 -2.77 -3.74
N ASP A 153 -8.01 -3.79 -4.27
CA ASP A 153 -8.67 -3.78 -5.57
C ASP A 153 -9.99 -4.58 -5.57
N PRO A 154 -10.89 -4.35 -6.54
CA PRO A 154 -12.18 -5.04 -6.61
C PRO A 154 -12.08 -6.57 -6.77
N ARG A 155 -11.01 -7.09 -7.33
CA ARG A 155 -10.85 -8.56 -7.49
C ARG A 155 -10.60 -9.20 -6.14
N SER A 156 -9.72 -8.63 -5.31
CA SER A 156 -9.49 -9.10 -3.93
C SER A 156 -10.74 -8.95 -3.07
N VAL A 157 -11.54 -7.90 -3.28
CA VAL A 157 -12.79 -7.70 -2.53
C VAL A 157 -13.86 -8.72 -2.95
N HIS A 158 -14.06 -8.96 -4.24
CA HIS A 158 -15.25 -9.64 -4.75
C HIS A 158 -15.02 -11.03 -5.36
N LEU A 159 -13.82 -11.32 -5.87
CA LEU A 159 -13.58 -12.51 -6.70
C LEU A 159 -12.59 -13.49 -6.10
N ASN A 160 -11.39 -13.02 -5.76
CA ASN A 160 -10.32 -13.89 -5.28
C ASN A 160 -10.57 -14.31 -3.84
N THR A 161 -10.22 -15.54 -3.49
CA THR A 161 -10.11 -15.94 -2.09
C THR A 161 -8.77 -15.47 -1.54
N GLU A 162 -8.83 -14.68 -0.48
CA GLU A 162 -7.66 -14.06 0.13
C GLU A 162 -7.50 -14.52 1.57
N VAL A 163 -6.29 -14.38 2.07
CA VAL A 163 -5.92 -14.76 3.44
C VAL A 163 -4.93 -13.76 4.01
N GLY A 164 -4.94 -13.57 5.31
CA GLY A 164 -3.97 -12.72 5.99
C GLY A 164 -3.97 -12.87 7.49
N LEU A 165 -3.04 -12.17 8.11
CA LEU A 165 -2.84 -12.09 9.54
C LEU A 165 -2.94 -10.64 9.98
N MET A 166 -3.79 -10.35 10.95
CA MET A 166 -3.85 -9.06 11.64
C MET A 166 -3.20 -9.20 13.00
N VAL A 167 -2.20 -8.38 13.29
CA VAL A 167 -1.46 -8.36 14.55
C VAL A 167 -1.72 -7.04 15.26
N GLU A 168 -2.16 -7.09 16.51
CA GLU A 168 -2.30 -5.92 17.38
C GLU A 168 -0.99 -5.72 18.17
N SER A 169 -0.18 -4.74 17.77
CA SER A 169 1.10 -4.41 18.41
C SER A 169 1.56 -3.02 18.03
N ASN A 170 1.58 -2.10 18.97
CA ASN A 170 2.17 -0.77 18.80
C ASN A 170 3.64 -0.87 18.36
N GLU A 171 4.42 -1.74 19.00
CA GLU A 171 5.84 -1.92 18.68
C GLU A 171 6.05 -2.34 17.22
N LEU A 172 5.23 -3.28 16.72
CA LEU A 172 5.31 -3.72 15.33
C LEU A 172 4.88 -2.61 14.37
N GLN A 173 3.78 -1.92 14.68
CA GLN A 173 3.27 -0.82 13.86
C GLN A 173 4.30 0.32 13.79
N GLU A 174 4.87 0.75 14.92
CA GLU A 174 5.91 1.78 14.97
C GLU A 174 7.15 1.38 14.15
N LYS A 175 7.57 0.12 14.22
CA LYS A 175 8.67 -0.41 13.40
C LYS A 175 8.34 -0.33 11.91
N VAL A 176 7.14 -0.74 11.49
CA VAL A 176 6.71 -0.69 10.09
C VAL A 176 6.67 0.77 9.61
N SER A 177 6.01 1.66 10.35
CA SER A 177 5.89 3.07 10.01
C SER A 177 7.26 3.76 9.93
N THR A 178 8.14 3.53 10.90
CA THR A 178 9.52 4.07 10.91
C THR A 178 10.34 3.57 9.73
N GLN A 179 10.21 2.29 9.38
CA GLN A 179 10.90 1.73 8.23
C GLN A 179 10.38 2.31 6.91
N LEU A 180 9.06 2.53 6.80
CA LEU A 180 8.49 3.23 5.65
C LEU A 180 9.04 4.66 5.54
N ASP A 181 9.10 5.42 6.64
CA ASP A 181 9.69 6.76 6.67
C ASP A 181 11.15 6.76 6.18
N HIS A 182 11.92 5.75 6.57
CA HIS A 182 13.33 5.65 6.22
C HIS A 182 13.56 5.26 4.76
N TYR A 183 12.80 4.30 4.24
CA TYR A 183 13.07 3.69 2.92
C TYR A 183 12.26 4.27 1.77
N LEU A 184 11.03 4.75 2.00
CA LEU A 184 10.19 5.30 0.93
C LEU A 184 10.89 6.32 0.04
N PRO A 185 11.67 7.29 0.59
CA PRO A 185 12.35 8.28 -0.24
C PRO A 185 13.32 7.68 -1.27
N PHE A 186 13.86 6.49 -0.99
CA PHE A 186 14.85 5.83 -1.86
C PHE A 186 14.24 4.80 -2.80
N VAL A 187 13.18 4.10 -2.37
CA VAL A 187 12.57 2.99 -3.11
C VAL A 187 11.39 3.42 -3.98
N ALA A 188 10.86 4.60 -3.77
CA ALA A 188 9.66 5.08 -4.45
C ALA A 188 9.81 6.53 -4.92
N TYR A 189 9.02 6.89 -5.92
CA TYR A 189 8.75 8.28 -6.26
C TYR A 189 7.66 8.79 -5.33
N GLU A 190 7.85 9.96 -4.73
CA GLU A 190 6.77 10.70 -4.08
C GLU A 190 5.96 11.42 -5.14
N VAL A 191 4.67 11.11 -5.23
CA VAL A 191 3.75 11.79 -6.16
C VAL A 191 3.19 13.03 -5.48
N LYS A 192 3.30 14.17 -6.13
CA LYS A 192 2.88 15.47 -5.57
C LYS A 192 2.06 16.26 -6.59
N LEU A 193 1.48 17.35 -6.13
CA LEU A 193 0.94 18.41 -6.99
C LEU A 193 1.88 19.60 -6.94
N ASP A 194 2.17 20.16 -8.12
CA ASP A 194 2.86 21.44 -8.23
C ASP A 194 1.93 22.61 -7.87
N ASP A 195 2.44 23.84 -7.93
CA ASP A 195 1.69 25.06 -7.62
C ASP A 195 0.51 25.31 -8.59
N GLN A 196 0.50 24.65 -9.75
CA GLN A 196 -0.55 24.72 -10.76
C GLN A 196 -1.54 23.53 -10.65
N GLY A 197 -1.35 22.64 -9.67
CA GLY A 197 -2.17 21.44 -9.47
C GLY A 197 -1.91 20.33 -10.49
N GLN A 198 -0.72 20.34 -11.15
CA GLN A 198 -0.29 19.25 -12.01
C GLN A 198 0.48 18.20 -11.21
N LEU A 199 0.43 16.95 -11.68
CA LEU A 199 1.16 15.86 -11.06
C LEU A 199 2.65 16.00 -11.37
N LEU A 200 3.46 15.82 -10.35
CA LEU A 200 4.91 15.66 -10.45
C LEU A 200 5.39 14.48 -9.62
N TRP A 201 6.47 13.85 -10.04
CA TRP A 201 7.12 12.74 -9.35
C TRP A 201 8.47 13.20 -8.83
N ARG A 202 8.64 13.15 -7.51
CA ARG A 202 9.87 13.53 -6.84
C ARG A 202 10.70 12.30 -6.52
N GLU A 203 11.92 12.27 -6.99
CA GLU A 203 12.89 11.24 -6.72
C GLU A 203 13.98 11.76 -5.78
N GLN A 204 14.27 11.04 -4.71
CA GLN A 204 15.46 11.25 -3.91
C GLN A 204 16.50 10.19 -4.27
N ARG A 205 17.72 10.62 -4.59
CA ARG A 205 18.87 9.76 -4.86
C ARG A 205 19.72 9.56 -3.62
N LYS A 206 20.58 8.52 -3.63
CA LYS A 206 21.48 8.21 -2.51
C LYS A 206 22.48 9.32 -2.19
N ASP A 207 22.90 10.11 -3.18
CA ASP A 207 23.80 11.26 -3.02
C ASP A 207 23.09 12.50 -2.45
N GLY A 208 21.82 12.41 -2.10
CA GLY A 208 21.01 13.50 -1.60
C GLY A 208 20.37 14.38 -2.67
N THR A 209 20.66 14.12 -3.96
CA THR A 209 20.04 14.85 -5.07
C THR A 209 18.54 14.55 -5.13
N VAL A 210 17.74 15.61 -5.32
CA VAL A 210 16.31 15.52 -5.55
C VAL A 210 16.03 15.90 -7.00
N ILE A 211 15.28 15.05 -7.70
CA ILE A 211 14.86 15.27 -9.08
C ILE A 211 13.33 15.27 -9.14
N GLU A 212 12.77 16.20 -9.88
CA GLU A 212 11.33 16.30 -10.16
C GLU A 212 11.11 16.03 -11.66
N HIS A 213 10.08 15.21 -11.95
CA HIS A 213 9.69 14.77 -13.30
C HIS A 213 8.28 15.17 -13.62
#